data_79d24af9a6f2e0daf8f16a36a9414e50
#
_entry.id   79d24af9a6f2e0daf8f16a36a9414e50
#
_cell.length_a   1.000
_cell.length_b   1.000
_cell.length_c   1.000
_cell.angle_alpha   90.00
_cell.angle_beta   90.00
_cell.angle_gamma   90.00
#
_symmetry.space_group_name_H-M   'P 1'
#
loop_
_entity.id
_entity.type
_entity.pdbx_description
1 polymer ?
#
loop_
_entity_poly.entity_id
_entity_poly.type
_entity_poly.pdbx_seq_one_letter_code
_entity_poly.pdbx_strand_id
1 'polypeptide(L)'
;MTTVETVLGERFEVTTELGRIDLDVVHGWLSTDAFWAIGRSRETVELAARNSLNFGVVDQYGALRGYARVVTDQATFAWVCDVYVDPAARGKGLGLLLARTIVEQLRPLGLQRVVLSTLDAHGMYEKVGFIAMPEPQRWMLLAGPDVPGPGLD
;
A
#
# COMPACT_ATOMS: atom_id res chain seq x y z
N MET A 1 -3.81 -10.88 -11.48
CA MET A 1 -3.25 -12.06 -10.77
C MET A 1 -3.63 -11.99 -9.29
N THR A 2 -3.97 -13.10 -8.73
CA THR A 2 -4.40 -13.20 -7.33
C THR A 2 -3.42 -14.07 -6.55
N THR A 3 -2.90 -13.56 -5.45
CA THR A 3 -2.04 -14.31 -4.54
C THR A 3 -2.88 -14.80 -3.37
N VAL A 4 -2.77 -16.09 -3.06
CA VAL A 4 -3.50 -16.72 -1.95
C VAL A 4 -2.49 -17.24 -0.94
N GLU A 5 -2.74 -16.96 0.34
CA GLU A 5 -1.92 -17.47 1.43
C GLU A 5 -2.81 -17.95 2.58
N THR A 6 -2.37 -19.01 3.27
CA THR A 6 -3.05 -19.53 4.46
C THR A 6 -2.16 -19.31 5.67
N VAL A 7 -2.68 -18.62 6.68
CA VAL A 7 -1.97 -18.31 7.92
C VAL A 7 -2.81 -18.79 9.10
N LEU A 8 -2.26 -19.68 9.94
CA LEU A 8 -2.95 -20.21 11.12
C LEU A 8 -4.34 -20.76 10.82
N GLY A 9 -4.51 -21.42 9.65
CA GLY A 9 -5.79 -21.97 9.21
C GLY A 9 -6.74 -20.96 8.58
N GLU A 10 -6.39 -19.67 8.55
CA GLU A 10 -7.14 -18.63 7.86
C GLU A 10 -6.59 -18.42 6.46
N ARG A 11 -7.48 -18.28 5.50
CA ARG A 11 -7.12 -18.05 4.11
C ARG A 11 -7.27 -16.59 3.73
N PHE A 12 -6.22 -16.04 3.12
CA PHE A 12 -6.20 -14.66 2.62
C PHE A 12 -5.87 -14.64 1.14
N GLU A 13 -6.50 -13.74 0.44
CA GLU A 13 -6.31 -13.53 -0.99
C GLU A 13 -5.98 -12.07 -1.24
N VAL A 14 -4.97 -11.78 -2.06
CA VAL A 14 -4.71 -10.40 -2.52
C VAL A 14 -5.39 -10.23 -3.87
N THR A 15 -6.30 -9.27 -3.94
CA THR A 15 -6.97 -8.89 -5.18
C THR A 15 -6.47 -7.56 -5.68
N THR A 16 -6.36 -7.42 -7.01
CA THR A 16 -6.07 -6.15 -7.68
C THR A 16 -7.32 -5.57 -8.35
N GLU A 17 -8.45 -6.21 -8.20
CA GLU A 17 -9.72 -5.75 -8.75
C GLU A 17 -10.35 -4.71 -7.84
N LEU A 18 -10.38 -3.45 -8.28
CA LEU A 18 -10.92 -2.35 -7.47
C LEU A 18 -12.37 -2.60 -7.02
N GLY A 19 -13.19 -3.25 -7.86
CA GLY A 19 -14.57 -3.58 -7.52
C GLY A 19 -14.71 -4.56 -6.35
N ARG A 20 -13.65 -5.27 -5.98
CA ARG A 20 -13.62 -6.18 -4.82
C ARG A 20 -13.05 -5.54 -3.57
N ILE A 21 -12.62 -4.29 -3.65
CA ILE A 21 -12.03 -3.55 -2.53
C ILE A 21 -13.08 -2.57 -2.00
N ASP A 22 -13.48 -2.76 -0.75
CA ASP A 22 -14.45 -1.89 -0.08
C ASP A 22 -13.79 -0.56 0.29
N LEU A 23 -13.99 0.47 -0.53
CA LEU A 23 -13.39 1.78 -0.30
C LEU A 23 -13.96 2.51 0.90
N ASP A 24 -15.15 2.13 1.40
CA ASP A 24 -15.68 2.68 2.64
C ASP A 24 -14.85 2.19 3.82
N VAL A 25 -14.45 0.94 3.82
CA VAL A 25 -13.53 0.37 4.82
C VAL A 25 -12.15 1.03 4.72
N VAL A 26 -11.61 1.17 3.52
CA VAL A 26 -10.31 1.85 3.30
C VAL A 26 -10.37 3.28 3.82
N HIS A 27 -11.40 4.03 3.47
CA HIS A 27 -11.59 5.40 3.97
C HIS A 27 -11.64 5.44 5.48
N GLY A 28 -12.40 4.54 6.11
CA GLY A 28 -12.49 4.44 7.56
C GLY A 28 -11.12 4.23 8.21
N TRP A 29 -10.32 3.32 7.70
CA TRP A 29 -8.97 3.07 8.21
C TRP A 29 -8.04 4.27 8.03
N LEU A 30 -7.95 4.78 6.82
CA LEU A 30 -6.99 5.82 6.49
C LEU A 30 -7.32 7.14 7.18
N SER A 31 -8.58 7.54 7.15
CA SER A 31 -8.99 8.85 7.68
C SER A 31 -8.95 8.94 9.19
N THR A 32 -8.97 7.82 9.91
CA THR A 32 -9.03 7.79 11.37
C THR A 32 -7.76 7.29 12.04
N ASP A 33 -6.95 6.46 11.38
CA ASP A 33 -5.82 5.79 12.02
C ASP A 33 -4.49 5.95 11.29
N ALA A 34 -4.48 6.11 9.97
CA ALA A 34 -3.23 6.29 9.23
C ALA A 34 -2.72 7.73 9.39
N PHE A 35 -1.59 7.91 10.10
CA PHE A 35 -1.10 9.23 10.46
C PHE A 35 -0.88 10.15 9.25
N TRP A 36 -0.56 9.59 8.08
CA TRP A 36 -0.34 10.35 6.84
C TRP A 36 -1.62 10.74 6.12
N ALA A 37 -2.78 10.24 6.57
CA ALA A 37 -4.05 10.40 5.86
C ALA A 37 -5.23 10.80 6.77
N ILE A 38 -4.95 11.22 8.00
CA ILE A 38 -5.99 11.64 8.96
C ILE A 38 -6.87 12.73 8.32
N GLY A 39 -8.17 12.50 8.35
CA GLY A 39 -9.15 13.44 7.82
C GLY A 39 -9.32 13.40 6.30
N ARG A 40 -8.63 12.50 5.59
CA ARG A 40 -8.79 12.37 4.14
C ARG A 40 -10.24 12.04 3.81
N SER A 41 -10.84 12.79 2.86
CA SER A 41 -12.23 12.60 2.48
C SER A 41 -12.45 11.30 1.71
N ARG A 42 -13.68 10.79 1.75
CA ARG A 42 -14.09 9.61 0.97
C ARG A 42 -13.90 9.85 -0.53
N GLU A 43 -14.20 11.07 -1.00
CA GLU A 43 -14.01 11.46 -2.40
C GLU A 43 -12.55 11.39 -2.83
N THR A 44 -11.63 11.85 -1.97
CA THR A 44 -10.19 11.77 -2.24
C THR A 44 -9.71 10.33 -2.27
N VAL A 45 -10.17 9.48 -1.36
CA VAL A 45 -9.85 8.05 -1.36
C VAL A 45 -10.26 7.40 -2.67
N GLU A 46 -11.49 7.67 -3.12
CA GLU A 46 -12.00 7.11 -4.37
C GLU A 46 -11.24 7.61 -5.60
N LEU A 47 -10.99 8.91 -5.68
CA LEU A 47 -10.26 9.50 -6.81
C LEU A 47 -8.83 8.95 -6.88
N ALA A 48 -8.15 8.86 -5.75
CA ALA A 48 -6.81 8.30 -5.67
C ALA A 48 -6.80 6.82 -6.11
N ALA A 49 -7.76 6.04 -5.62
CA ALA A 49 -7.87 4.63 -5.98
C ALA A 49 -8.09 4.45 -7.49
N ARG A 50 -8.98 5.23 -8.10
CA ARG A 50 -9.26 5.16 -9.53
C ARG A 50 -8.04 5.46 -10.41
N ASN A 51 -7.13 6.27 -9.93
CA ASN A 51 -5.92 6.66 -10.67
C ASN A 51 -4.67 5.91 -10.23
N SER A 52 -4.83 4.79 -9.57
CA SER A 52 -3.73 3.99 -9.03
C SER A 52 -3.97 2.51 -9.28
N LEU A 53 -2.94 1.71 -9.09
CA LEU A 53 -3.10 0.28 -8.87
C LEU A 53 -3.47 0.06 -7.42
N ASN A 54 -4.41 -0.85 -7.18
CA ASN A 54 -4.91 -1.14 -5.84
C ASN A 54 -4.69 -2.60 -5.49
N PHE A 55 -4.34 -2.85 -4.24
CA PHE A 55 -4.13 -4.19 -3.70
C PHE A 55 -4.97 -4.30 -2.43
N GLY A 56 -5.88 -5.25 -2.41
CA GLY A 56 -6.70 -5.52 -1.25
C GLY A 56 -6.47 -6.94 -0.74
N VAL A 57 -6.29 -7.09 0.56
CA VAL A 57 -6.28 -8.41 1.20
C VAL A 57 -7.69 -8.71 1.67
N VAL A 58 -8.27 -9.79 1.17
CA VAL A 58 -9.59 -10.27 1.60
C VAL A 58 -9.46 -11.61 2.29
N ASP A 59 -10.26 -11.82 3.33
CA ASP A 59 -10.29 -13.09 4.02
C ASP A 59 -11.24 -14.10 3.33
N GLN A 60 -11.34 -15.29 3.89
CA GLN A 60 -12.17 -16.35 3.33
C GLN A 60 -13.67 -16.03 3.34
N TYR A 61 -14.08 -15.01 4.08
CA TYR A 61 -15.46 -14.55 4.16
C TYR A 61 -15.74 -13.33 3.28
N GLY A 62 -14.72 -12.87 2.53
CA GLY A 62 -14.81 -11.71 1.65
C GLY A 62 -14.61 -10.36 2.35
N ALA A 63 -14.26 -10.34 3.64
CA ALA A 63 -13.99 -9.10 4.36
C ALA A 63 -12.61 -8.56 4.01
N LEU A 64 -12.52 -7.24 3.80
CA LEU A 64 -11.25 -6.57 3.54
C LEU A 64 -10.43 -6.51 4.83
N ARG A 65 -9.18 -6.94 4.76
CA ARG A 65 -8.25 -7.02 5.90
C ARG A 65 -6.97 -6.22 5.71
N GLY A 66 -6.73 -5.73 4.52
CA GLY A 66 -5.58 -4.90 4.23
C GLY A 66 -5.72 -4.19 2.90
N TYR A 67 -4.92 -3.14 2.72
CA TYR A 67 -4.94 -2.32 1.51
C TYR A 67 -3.54 -1.79 1.23
N ALA A 68 -3.26 -1.60 -0.05
CA ALA A 68 -2.10 -0.84 -0.51
C ALA A 68 -2.44 -0.19 -1.85
N ARG A 69 -1.82 0.95 -2.09
CA ARG A 69 -2.00 1.69 -3.34
C ARG A 69 -0.65 1.93 -3.98
N VAL A 70 -0.60 1.86 -5.31
CA VAL A 70 0.61 2.12 -6.08
C VAL A 70 0.30 3.14 -7.16
N VAL A 71 0.94 4.30 -7.07
CA VAL A 71 0.87 5.36 -8.08
C VAL A 71 1.95 5.08 -9.11
N THR A 72 1.59 4.91 -10.37
CA THR A 72 2.55 4.53 -11.41
C THR A 72 2.07 4.91 -12.80
N ASP A 73 3.02 5.24 -13.67
CA ASP A 73 2.79 5.35 -15.10
C ASP A 73 2.84 3.98 -15.81
N GLN A 74 3.17 2.92 -15.07
CA GLN A 74 3.34 1.55 -15.54
C GLN A 74 4.46 1.37 -16.57
N ALA A 75 5.34 2.35 -16.68
CA ALA A 75 6.44 2.35 -17.66
C ALA A 75 7.79 2.69 -17.03
N THR A 76 7.86 3.67 -16.15
CA THR A 76 9.14 4.18 -15.63
C THR A 76 9.26 4.20 -14.11
N PHE A 77 8.17 4.41 -13.38
CA PHE A 77 8.21 4.76 -11.97
C PHE A 77 6.97 4.28 -11.23
N ALA A 78 7.14 3.92 -9.96
CA ALA A 78 6.02 3.65 -9.07
C ALA A 78 6.32 4.17 -7.65
N TRP A 79 5.26 4.60 -6.98
CA TRP A 79 5.29 4.96 -5.57
C TRP A 79 4.27 4.11 -4.81
N VAL A 80 4.77 3.34 -3.86
CA VAL A 80 3.94 2.50 -2.98
C VAL A 80 3.51 3.33 -1.80
N CYS A 81 2.20 3.41 -1.57
CA CYS A 81 1.62 4.24 -0.52
C CYS A 81 0.34 3.63 0.04
N ASP A 82 -0.20 4.26 1.08
CA ASP A 82 -1.44 3.84 1.74
C ASP A 82 -1.45 2.35 2.12
N VAL A 83 -0.32 1.81 2.55
CA VAL A 83 -0.21 0.43 3.01
C VAL A 83 -0.77 0.33 4.42
N TYR A 84 -1.84 -0.41 4.59
CA TYR A 84 -2.53 -0.52 5.86
C TYR A 84 -3.08 -1.94 6.07
N VAL A 85 -2.91 -2.46 7.27
CA VAL A 85 -3.47 -3.75 7.68
C VAL A 85 -4.48 -3.52 8.80
N ASP A 86 -5.67 -4.10 8.66
CA ASP A 86 -6.69 -4.06 9.69
C ASP A 86 -6.07 -4.45 11.05
N PRO A 87 -6.22 -3.61 12.10
CA PRO A 87 -5.67 -3.91 13.41
C PRO A 87 -6.02 -5.30 13.94
N ALA A 88 -7.25 -5.77 13.64
CA ALA A 88 -7.71 -7.10 14.04
C ALA A 88 -6.99 -8.25 13.30
N ALA A 89 -6.30 -7.95 12.20
CA ALA A 89 -5.60 -8.94 11.38
C ALA A 89 -4.07 -8.79 11.42
N ARG A 90 -3.56 -7.92 12.28
CA ARG A 90 -2.10 -7.72 12.43
C ARG A 90 -1.44 -8.93 13.09
N GLY A 91 -0.14 -9.07 12.85
CA GLY A 91 0.63 -10.20 13.36
C GLY A 91 0.50 -11.47 12.53
N LYS A 92 -0.15 -11.43 11.38
CA LYS A 92 -0.36 -12.57 10.48
C LYS A 92 0.47 -12.50 9.20
N GLY A 93 1.36 -11.52 9.07
CA GLY A 93 2.21 -11.37 7.89
C GLY A 93 1.52 -10.74 6.69
N LEU A 94 0.37 -10.08 6.86
CA LEU A 94 -0.39 -9.52 5.73
C LEU A 94 0.32 -8.31 5.10
N GLY A 95 1.07 -7.53 5.87
CA GLY A 95 1.89 -6.45 5.32
C GLY A 95 2.96 -6.98 4.39
N LEU A 96 3.64 -8.06 4.78
CA LEU A 96 4.64 -8.72 3.93
C LEU A 96 4.00 -9.35 2.69
N LEU A 97 2.82 -9.94 2.83
CA LEU A 97 2.06 -10.48 1.71
C LEU A 97 1.74 -9.39 0.68
N LEU A 98 1.27 -8.22 1.13
CA LEU A 98 1.04 -7.07 0.27
C LEU A 98 2.32 -6.63 -0.43
N ALA A 99 3.40 -6.43 0.31
CA ALA A 99 4.67 -5.99 -0.24
C ALA A 99 5.21 -6.97 -1.30
N ARG A 100 5.14 -8.26 -1.02
CA ARG A 100 5.57 -9.30 -1.95
C ARG A 100 4.73 -9.29 -3.22
N THR A 101 3.41 -9.22 -3.08
CA THR A 101 2.50 -9.19 -4.22
C THR A 101 2.72 -7.96 -5.09
N ILE A 102 2.94 -6.79 -4.47
CA ILE A 102 3.25 -5.56 -5.20
C ILE A 102 4.51 -5.74 -6.04
N VAL A 103 5.59 -6.24 -5.44
CA VAL A 103 6.86 -6.45 -6.16
C VAL A 103 6.68 -7.43 -7.31
N GLU A 104 5.95 -8.51 -7.10
CA GLU A 104 5.67 -9.50 -8.15
C GLU A 104 4.86 -8.91 -9.31
N GLN A 105 3.89 -8.05 -9.01
CA GLN A 105 3.07 -7.39 -10.03
C GLN A 105 3.85 -6.31 -10.80
N LEU A 106 4.75 -5.59 -10.15
CA LEU A 106 5.49 -4.51 -10.78
C LEU A 106 6.72 -5.00 -11.57
N ARG A 107 7.32 -6.12 -11.18
CA ARG A 107 8.54 -6.63 -11.79
C ARG A 107 8.46 -6.79 -13.30
N PRO A 108 7.39 -7.37 -13.88
CA PRO A 108 7.27 -7.51 -15.32
C PRO A 108 7.20 -6.20 -16.10
N LEU A 109 6.88 -5.08 -15.43
CA LEU A 109 6.79 -3.77 -16.07
C LEU A 109 8.16 -3.16 -16.37
N GLY A 110 9.23 -3.65 -15.75
CA GLY A 110 10.58 -3.14 -15.99
C GLY A 110 10.81 -1.71 -15.56
N LEU A 111 10.13 -1.26 -14.49
CA LEU A 111 10.24 0.12 -14.02
C LEU A 111 11.66 0.43 -13.55
N GLN A 112 12.11 1.66 -13.79
CA GLN A 112 13.43 2.11 -13.35
C GLN A 112 13.52 2.25 -11.83
N ARG A 113 12.44 2.69 -11.20
CA ARG A 113 12.37 2.89 -9.75
C ARG A 113 10.99 2.58 -9.21
N VAL A 114 10.99 1.92 -8.06
CA VAL A 114 9.82 1.77 -7.21
C VAL A 114 10.22 2.33 -5.85
N VAL A 115 9.53 3.36 -5.38
CA VAL A 115 9.88 4.05 -4.14
C VAL A 115 8.76 3.96 -3.11
N LEU A 116 9.12 4.07 -1.85
CA LEU A 116 8.18 4.20 -0.74
C LEU A 116 8.84 4.99 0.38
N SER A 117 8.02 5.44 1.32
CA SER A 117 8.45 6.04 2.58
C SER A 117 7.83 5.25 3.72
N THR A 118 8.59 4.98 4.77
CA THR A 118 8.11 4.27 5.95
C THR A 118 8.82 4.77 7.20
N LEU A 119 8.09 4.82 8.31
CA LEU A 119 8.68 5.18 9.60
C LEU A 119 9.43 4.00 10.24
N ASP A 120 8.85 2.79 10.17
CA ASP A 120 9.25 1.68 11.01
C ASP A 120 9.23 0.30 10.34
N ALA A 121 8.89 0.21 9.06
CA ALA A 121 8.75 -1.06 8.37
C ALA A 121 9.90 -1.38 7.41
N HIS A 122 11.06 -0.73 7.55
CA HIS A 122 12.21 -0.95 6.67
C HIS A 122 12.59 -2.42 6.54
N GLY A 123 12.65 -3.15 7.65
CA GLY A 123 13.03 -4.56 7.64
C GLY A 123 12.06 -5.44 6.84
N MET A 124 10.77 -5.12 6.88
CA MET A 124 9.77 -5.83 6.09
C MET A 124 10.00 -5.61 4.58
N TYR A 125 10.19 -4.37 4.18
CA TYR A 125 10.40 -4.04 2.76
C TYR A 125 11.75 -4.54 2.25
N GLU A 126 12.78 -4.59 3.09
CA GLU A 126 14.07 -5.19 2.71
C GLU A 126 13.93 -6.66 2.34
N LYS A 127 13.02 -7.39 2.99
CA LYS A 127 12.77 -8.81 2.67
C LYS A 127 12.25 -9.04 1.25
N VAL A 128 11.66 -8.03 0.62
CA VAL A 128 11.15 -8.12 -0.74
C VAL A 128 12.01 -7.36 -1.76
N GLY A 129 13.18 -6.87 -1.33
CA GLY A 129 14.19 -6.31 -2.22
C GLY A 129 14.35 -4.80 -2.21
N PHE A 130 13.61 -4.09 -1.36
CA PHE A 130 13.83 -2.64 -1.19
C PHE A 130 15.14 -2.40 -0.45
N ILE A 131 15.81 -1.32 -0.80
CA ILE A 131 17.04 -0.85 -0.15
C ILE A 131 16.84 0.59 0.30
N ALA A 132 17.69 1.05 1.20
CA ALA A 132 17.71 2.46 1.56
C ALA A 132 17.93 3.30 0.28
N MET A 133 17.22 4.43 0.19
CA MET A 133 17.31 5.31 -0.99
C MET A 133 18.76 5.72 -1.22
N PRO A 134 19.38 5.35 -2.34
CA PRO A 134 20.71 5.83 -2.69
C PRO A 134 20.68 7.36 -2.88
N GLU A 135 21.64 8.07 -2.34
CA GLU A 135 21.73 9.51 -2.48
C GLU A 135 20.43 10.24 -2.10
N PRO A 136 19.91 10.04 -0.87
CA PRO A 136 18.62 10.60 -0.49
C PRO A 136 18.59 12.13 -0.58
N GLN A 137 19.73 12.79 -0.49
CA GLN A 137 19.85 14.24 -0.62
C GLN A 137 19.49 14.76 -2.02
N ARG A 138 19.37 13.88 -3.02
CA ARG A 138 18.96 14.29 -4.39
C ARG A 138 17.43 14.41 -4.53
N TRP A 139 16.69 13.91 -3.56
CA TRP A 139 15.24 13.92 -3.59
C TRP A 139 14.70 15.14 -2.88
N MET A 140 13.68 15.76 -3.45
CA MET A 140 13.04 16.95 -2.90
C MET A 140 11.54 16.72 -2.84
N LEU A 141 10.91 17.29 -1.82
CA LEU A 141 9.46 17.23 -1.61
C LEU A 141 8.87 18.63 -1.75
N LEU A 142 7.81 18.75 -2.54
CA LEU A 142 6.89 19.88 -2.46
C LEU A 142 5.67 19.42 -1.69
N ALA A 143 5.56 19.84 -0.44
CA ALA A 143 4.45 19.43 0.42
C ALA A 143 3.16 20.13 0.02
N GLY A 144 2.03 19.42 0.15
CA GLY A 144 0.70 20.02 0.01
C GLY A 144 0.41 21.01 1.14
N PRO A 145 -0.62 21.87 1.00
CA PRO A 145 -0.89 22.95 1.96
C PRO A 145 -1.25 22.46 3.37
N ASP A 146 -1.86 21.28 3.47
CA ASP A 146 -2.32 20.75 4.75
C ASP A 146 -1.45 19.60 5.27
N VAL A 147 -0.28 19.41 4.69
CA VAL A 147 0.59 18.30 5.07
C VAL A 147 1.56 18.81 6.14
N PRO A 148 1.57 18.24 7.35
CA PRO A 148 2.55 18.56 8.34
C PRO A 148 3.93 18.10 7.88
N GLY A 149 4.89 18.99 7.92
CA GLY A 149 6.32 18.88 7.70
C GLY A 149 6.95 17.55 7.21
N PRO A 150 8.27 17.40 7.26
CA PRO A 150 8.95 16.21 6.72
C PRO A 150 8.50 14.94 7.45
N GLY A 151 8.36 13.83 6.69
CA GLY A 151 7.92 12.55 7.24
C GLY A 151 6.60 12.05 6.67
N LEU A 152 6.28 12.47 5.48
CA LEU A 152 5.07 12.04 4.78
C LEU A 152 5.21 10.65 4.19
N ASP A 153 4.19 9.88 4.31
CA ASP A 153 4.08 8.60 3.63
C ASP A 153 3.24 8.67 2.38
#